data_4669e420cf9fe5e9e02c4bd896f65ba6
#
_entry.id   4669e420cf9fe5e9e02c4bd896f65ba6
#
_cell.length_a   1.000
_cell.length_b   1.000
_cell.length_c   1.000
_cell.angle_alpha   90.00
_cell.angle_beta   90.00
_cell.angle_gamma   90.00
#
_symmetry.space_group_name_H-M   'P 1'
#
loop_
_entity.id
_entity.type
_entity.pdbx_description
1 polymer ?
#
loop_
_entity_poly.entity_id
_entity_poly.type
_entity_poly.pdbx_seq_one_letter_code
_entity_poly.pdbx_strand_id
1 'polypeptide(L)'
;MKSLINKITTTTIGLDTLPLRVGAGVIFAAHGAQKLFGWFGGHGLEGTAGWMTSIGLEPGLLMATMAGGAEFFGGLLLILGLLVRPVALMLAVTMLVAIVTVHLQNGFFLTNNGYEFGLALLAVSISLVFRGAGSLSADRLLQAKLAS
;
A
#
# COMPACT_ATOMS: atom_id res chain seq x y z
N MET A 1 -6.32 -24.72 -6.90
CA MET A 1 -6.91 -23.42 -6.53
C MET A 1 -6.94 -23.21 -5.02
N LYS A 2 -7.55 -24.08 -4.20
CA LYS A 2 -7.56 -23.98 -2.71
C LYS A 2 -6.14 -23.84 -2.11
N SER A 3 -5.13 -24.57 -2.59
CA SER A 3 -3.75 -24.51 -2.11
C SER A 3 -3.10 -23.12 -2.31
N LEU A 4 -3.34 -22.47 -3.46
CA LEU A 4 -2.81 -21.13 -3.73
C LEU A 4 -3.46 -20.08 -2.83
N ILE A 5 -4.81 -20.13 -2.70
CA ILE A 5 -5.54 -19.21 -1.81
C ILE A 5 -5.04 -19.36 -0.38
N ASN A 6 -4.90 -20.60 0.13
CA ASN A 6 -4.35 -20.83 1.46
C ASN A 6 -2.96 -20.22 1.63
N LYS A 7 -2.09 -20.32 0.63
CA LYS A 7 -0.73 -19.79 0.69
C LYS A 7 -0.70 -18.25 0.76
N ILE A 8 -1.54 -17.58 -0.02
CA ILE A 8 -1.56 -16.10 -0.06
C ILE A 8 -2.32 -15.47 1.11
N THR A 9 -3.27 -16.20 1.73
CA THR A 9 -4.01 -15.74 2.91
C THR A 9 -3.43 -16.25 4.23
N THR A 10 -2.35 -17.05 4.20
CA THR A 10 -1.68 -17.56 5.41
C THR A 10 -1.31 -16.40 6.34
N THR A 11 -1.69 -16.50 7.61
CA THR A 11 -1.45 -15.45 8.59
C THR A 11 -0.99 -16.02 9.92
N THR A 12 -0.26 -15.24 10.70
CA THR A 12 0.11 -15.57 12.06
C THR A 12 -1.06 -15.38 13.00
N ILE A 13 -1.08 -16.14 14.10
CA ILE A 13 -2.08 -15.95 15.17
C ILE A 13 -1.59 -14.80 16.05
N GLY A 14 -2.40 -13.76 16.21
CA GLY A 14 -2.09 -12.60 17.04
C GLY A 14 -2.78 -11.33 16.58
N LEU A 15 -2.70 -10.29 17.38
CA LEU A 15 -3.21 -8.95 17.10
C LEU A 15 -2.11 -7.95 16.73
N ASP A 16 -0.87 -8.40 16.71
CA ASP A 16 0.32 -7.59 16.50
C ASP A 16 0.36 -6.87 15.14
N THR A 17 -0.25 -7.44 14.12
CA THR A 17 -0.33 -6.82 12.79
C THR A 17 -1.51 -5.88 12.61
N LEU A 18 -2.51 -5.92 13.52
CA LEU A 18 -3.72 -5.09 13.41
C LEU A 18 -3.41 -3.58 13.39
N PRO A 19 -2.67 -3.02 14.36
CA PRO A 19 -2.36 -1.59 14.33
C PRO A 19 -1.50 -1.19 13.12
N LEU A 20 -0.56 -2.05 12.69
CA LEU A 20 0.28 -1.80 11.54
C LEU A 20 -0.53 -1.73 10.25
N ARG A 21 -1.39 -2.72 9.99
CA ARG A 21 -2.19 -2.75 8.75
C ARG A 21 -3.30 -1.69 8.72
N VAL A 22 -3.94 -1.40 9.87
CA VAL A 22 -4.98 -0.36 9.92
C VAL A 22 -4.34 1.02 9.78
N GLY A 23 -3.28 1.32 10.52
CA GLY A 23 -2.57 2.60 10.43
C GLY A 23 -1.99 2.85 9.03
N ALA A 24 -1.22 1.92 8.51
CA ALA A 24 -0.69 2.03 7.16
C ALA A 24 -1.81 2.06 6.09
N GLY A 25 -2.86 1.24 6.27
CA GLY A 25 -4.00 1.19 5.36
C GLY A 25 -4.74 2.53 5.25
N VAL A 26 -4.97 3.22 6.36
CA VAL A 26 -5.58 4.57 6.37
C VAL A 26 -4.68 5.56 5.64
N ILE A 27 -3.37 5.52 5.90
CA ILE A 27 -2.41 6.41 5.24
C ILE A 27 -2.42 6.16 3.72
N PHE A 28 -2.26 4.92 3.29
CA PHE A 28 -2.27 4.56 1.87
C PHE A 28 -3.59 4.95 1.18
N ALA A 29 -4.74 4.63 1.79
CA ALA A 29 -6.04 4.98 1.22
C ALA A 29 -6.22 6.50 1.06
N ALA A 30 -5.77 7.29 2.03
CA ALA A 30 -5.82 8.75 1.94
C ALA A 30 -4.93 9.29 0.82
N HIS A 31 -3.68 8.80 0.70
CA HIS A 31 -2.77 9.22 -0.38
C HIS A 31 -3.25 8.75 -1.77
N GLY A 32 -3.80 7.55 -1.86
CA GLY A 32 -4.44 7.08 -3.10
C GLY A 32 -5.65 7.93 -3.49
N ALA A 33 -6.48 8.31 -2.51
CA ALA A 33 -7.63 9.20 -2.73
C ALA A 33 -7.21 10.59 -3.21
N GLN A 34 -6.10 11.14 -2.70
CA GLN A 34 -5.51 12.38 -3.21
C GLN A 34 -5.13 12.28 -4.68
N LYS A 35 -4.51 11.17 -5.07
CA LYS A 35 -4.05 10.93 -6.45
C LYS A 35 -5.19 10.67 -7.43
N LEU A 36 -6.20 9.90 -7.02
CA LEU A 36 -7.30 9.48 -7.91
C LEU A 36 -8.43 10.51 -7.97
N PHE A 37 -8.86 11.02 -6.81
CA PHE A 37 -10.10 11.79 -6.68
C PHE A 37 -9.88 13.26 -6.31
N GLY A 38 -8.65 13.64 -5.99
CA GLY A 38 -8.35 15.00 -5.53
C GLY A 38 -8.83 15.29 -4.10
N TRP A 39 -9.21 14.27 -3.32
CA TRP A 39 -9.65 14.43 -1.95
C TRP A 39 -8.51 14.95 -1.06
N PHE A 40 -8.85 15.52 0.08
CA PHE A 40 -7.89 16.02 1.08
C PHE A 40 -6.85 17.00 0.51
N GLY A 41 -7.23 17.81 -0.49
CA GLY A 41 -6.33 18.76 -1.14
C GLY A 41 -5.37 18.15 -2.16
N GLY A 42 -5.67 16.95 -2.64
CA GLY A 42 -4.91 16.30 -3.72
C GLY A 42 -5.22 16.89 -5.11
N HIS A 43 -4.44 16.47 -6.10
CA HIS A 43 -4.55 16.99 -7.48
C HIS A 43 -5.48 16.16 -8.37
N GLY A 44 -6.02 15.05 -7.89
CA GLY A 44 -6.79 14.11 -8.70
C GLY A 44 -5.95 13.40 -9.75
N LEU A 45 -6.61 12.57 -10.55
CA LEU A 45 -5.91 11.70 -11.51
C LEU A 45 -5.18 12.50 -12.59
N GLU A 46 -5.82 13.51 -13.16
CA GLU A 46 -5.22 14.31 -14.24
C GLU A 46 -4.02 15.14 -13.75
N GLY A 47 -4.16 15.81 -12.59
CA GLY A 47 -3.06 16.58 -12.01
C GLY A 47 -1.89 15.70 -11.60
N THR A 48 -2.17 14.53 -11.01
CA THR A 48 -1.14 13.54 -10.66
C THR A 48 -0.45 13.01 -11.92
N ALA A 49 -1.19 12.72 -12.99
CA ALA A 49 -0.65 12.26 -14.26
C ALA A 49 0.29 13.29 -14.90
N GLY A 50 -0.15 14.54 -14.95
CA GLY A 50 0.68 15.64 -15.48
C GLY A 50 1.98 15.82 -14.67
N TRP A 51 1.90 15.75 -13.34
CA TRP A 51 3.08 15.79 -12.49
C TRP A 51 4.01 14.60 -12.72
N MET A 52 3.49 13.36 -12.82
CA MET A 52 4.32 12.17 -13.10
C MET A 52 5.05 12.27 -14.43
N THR A 53 4.37 12.75 -15.48
CA THR A 53 5.01 13.04 -16.78
C THR A 53 6.15 14.05 -16.63
N SER A 54 5.95 15.12 -15.85
CA SER A 54 6.97 16.15 -15.64
C SER A 54 8.24 15.69 -14.97
N ILE A 55 8.17 14.59 -14.20
CA ILE A 55 9.32 13.96 -13.54
C ILE A 55 9.85 12.73 -14.31
N GLY A 56 9.38 12.51 -15.55
CA GLY A 56 9.86 11.43 -16.42
C GLY A 56 9.21 10.06 -16.18
N LEU A 57 8.16 9.98 -15.39
CA LEU A 57 7.36 8.75 -15.20
C LEU A 57 6.26 8.68 -16.26
N GLU A 58 6.59 8.14 -17.42
CA GLU A 58 5.67 8.03 -18.55
C GLU A 58 5.23 6.58 -18.83
N PRO A 59 4.00 6.37 -19.34
CA PRO A 59 2.92 7.36 -19.52
C PRO A 59 2.32 7.81 -18.19
N GLY A 60 2.28 9.12 -17.92
CA GLY A 60 1.89 9.67 -16.61
C GLY A 60 0.51 9.23 -16.13
N LEU A 61 -0.48 9.14 -17.04
CA LEU A 61 -1.82 8.65 -16.70
C LEU A 61 -1.82 7.20 -16.20
N LEU A 62 -1.06 6.34 -16.85
CA LEU A 62 -0.90 4.95 -16.43
C LEU A 62 -0.22 4.86 -15.06
N MET A 63 0.88 5.60 -14.88
CA MET A 63 1.62 5.62 -13.61
C MET A 63 0.78 6.16 -12.46
N ALA A 64 0.04 7.24 -12.67
CA ALA A 64 -0.87 7.82 -11.69
C ALA A 64 -2.03 6.87 -11.31
N THR A 65 -2.61 6.20 -12.31
CA THR A 65 -3.67 5.20 -12.09
C THR A 65 -3.14 4.00 -11.30
N MET A 66 -1.98 3.49 -11.66
CA MET A 66 -1.36 2.35 -10.96
C MET A 66 -0.99 2.70 -9.53
N ALA A 67 -0.30 3.81 -9.30
CA ALA A 67 0.11 4.23 -7.96
C ALA A 67 -1.10 4.59 -7.08
N GLY A 68 -2.00 5.45 -7.58
CA GLY A 68 -3.21 5.84 -6.87
C GLY A 68 -4.13 4.66 -6.59
N GLY A 69 -4.31 3.77 -7.57
CA GLY A 69 -5.11 2.54 -7.43
C GLY A 69 -4.50 1.56 -6.41
N ALA A 70 -3.20 1.31 -6.51
CA ALA A 70 -2.49 0.47 -5.55
C ALA A 70 -2.63 0.99 -4.13
N GLU A 71 -2.42 2.29 -3.92
CA GLU A 71 -2.52 2.92 -2.61
C GLU A 71 -3.97 2.94 -2.09
N PHE A 72 -4.94 3.37 -2.90
CA PHE A 72 -6.33 3.48 -2.46
C PHE A 72 -6.94 2.12 -2.14
N PHE A 73 -6.99 1.24 -3.12
CA PHE A 73 -7.59 -0.08 -2.95
C PHE A 73 -6.75 -0.97 -2.04
N GLY A 74 -5.42 -0.90 -2.16
CA GLY A 74 -4.50 -1.61 -1.28
C GLY A 74 -4.65 -1.18 0.17
N GLY A 75 -4.78 0.13 0.43
CA GLY A 75 -5.05 0.67 1.77
C GLY A 75 -6.35 0.13 2.37
N LEU A 76 -7.44 0.13 1.60
CA LEU A 76 -8.72 -0.43 2.04
C LEU A 76 -8.62 -1.94 2.33
N LEU A 77 -7.93 -2.69 1.49
CA LEU A 77 -7.71 -4.13 1.68
C LEU A 77 -6.86 -4.42 2.93
N LEU A 78 -5.86 -3.58 3.23
CA LEU A 78 -5.10 -3.67 4.48
C LEU A 78 -5.99 -3.44 5.70
N ILE A 79 -6.86 -2.43 5.67
CA ILE A 79 -7.79 -2.16 6.78
C ILE A 79 -8.69 -3.37 7.03
N LEU A 80 -9.27 -3.93 5.98
CA LEU A 80 -10.12 -5.14 6.05
C LEU A 80 -9.33 -6.40 6.43
N GLY A 81 -8.01 -6.40 6.24
CA GLY A 81 -7.18 -7.58 6.41
C GLY A 81 -7.46 -8.65 5.36
N LEU A 82 -7.70 -8.23 4.11
CA LEU A 82 -7.98 -9.11 2.98
C LEU A 82 -6.81 -9.10 2.00
N LEU A 83 -6.33 -10.28 1.62
CA LEU A 83 -5.18 -10.48 0.72
C LEU A 83 -3.94 -9.70 1.19
N VAL A 84 -3.71 -9.66 2.51
CA VAL A 84 -2.71 -8.75 3.10
C VAL A 84 -1.32 -8.97 2.54
N ARG A 85 -0.87 -10.21 2.33
CA ARG A 85 0.48 -10.49 1.80
C ARG A 85 0.71 -9.95 0.39
N PRO A 86 -0.11 -10.28 -0.64
CA PRO A 86 0.09 -9.73 -1.98
C PRO A 86 -0.16 -8.22 -2.05
N VAL A 87 -1.11 -7.69 -1.29
CA VAL A 87 -1.36 -6.24 -1.21
C VAL A 87 -0.16 -5.52 -0.59
N ALA A 88 0.37 -6.01 0.51
CA ALA A 88 1.54 -5.44 1.16
C ALA A 88 2.78 -5.48 0.25
N LEU A 89 2.96 -6.54 -0.54
CA LEU A 89 4.03 -6.61 -1.54
C LEU A 89 3.87 -5.53 -2.61
N MET A 90 2.65 -5.37 -3.14
CA MET A 90 2.35 -4.32 -4.13
C MET A 90 2.64 -2.93 -3.56
N LEU A 91 2.20 -2.65 -2.33
CA LEU A 91 2.45 -1.37 -1.64
C LEU A 91 3.94 -1.16 -1.33
N ALA A 92 4.68 -2.21 -0.98
CA ALA A 92 6.13 -2.14 -0.79
C ALA A 92 6.83 -1.72 -2.10
N VAL A 93 6.45 -2.31 -3.23
CA VAL A 93 6.97 -1.91 -4.54
C VAL A 93 6.61 -0.46 -4.85
N THR A 94 5.36 -0.03 -4.61
CA THR A 94 4.94 1.36 -4.81
C THR A 94 5.78 2.33 -3.97
N MET A 95 6.04 2.01 -2.71
CA MET A 95 6.90 2.84 -1.85
C MET A 95 8.36 2.85 -2.32
N LEU A 96 8.90 1.72 -2.75
CA LEU A 96 10.26 1.67 -3.28
C LEU A 96 10.40 2.58 -4.52
N VAL A 97 9.44 2.50 -5.44
CA VAL A 97 9.41 3.38 -6.63
C VAL A 97 9.33 4.85 -6.20
N ALA A 98 8.40 5.21 -5.30
CA ALA A 98 8.24 6.58 -4.83
C ALA A 98 9.52 7.11 -4.16
N ILE A 99 10.19 6.30 -3.33
CA ILE A 99 11.45 6.66 -2.70
C ILE A 99 12.50 6.97 -3.77
N VAL A 100 12.72 6.06 -4.70
CA VAL A 100 13.82 6.18 -5.69
C VAL A 100 13.56 7.31 -6.69
N THR A 101 12.33 7.49 -7.15
CA THR A 101 12.01 8.43 -8.23
C THR A 101 11.71 9.85 -7.74
N VAL A 102 11.21 9.99 -6.49
CA VAL A 102 10.71 11.29 -6.01
C VAL A 102 11.49 11.79 -4.79
N HIS A 103 11.69 10.92 -3.80
CA HIS A 103 12.10 11.38 -2.47
C HIS A 103 13.61 11.29 -2.20
N LEU A 104 14.32 10.38 -2.86
CA LEU A 104 15.73 10.07 -2.53
C LEU A 104 16.64 11.30 -2.70
N GLN A 105 16.43 12.08 -3.73
CA GLN A 105 17.20 13.29 -4.02
C GLN A 105 16.97 14.44 -3.03
N ASN A 106 15.87 14.38 -2.25
CA ASN A 106 15.51 15.40 -1.26
C ASN A 106 16.09 15.12 0.15
N GLY A 107 16.92 14.07 0.27
CA GLY A 107 17.51 13.67 1.55
C GLY A 107 16.55 12.88 2.44
N PHE A 108 16.90 12.73 3.70
CA PHE A 108 16.20 11.86 4.62
C PHE A 108 14.86 12.46 5.13
N PHE A 109 14.89 13.70 5.62
CA PHE A 109 13.82 14.29 6.42
C PHE A 109 12.61 14.72 5.61
N LEU A 110 11.40 14.40 6.12
CA LEU A 110 10.09 14.74 5.54
C LEU A 110 9.93 16.26 5.34
N THR A 111 10.51 17.09 6.20
CA THR A 111 10.49 18.56 6.07
C THR A 111 11.00 19.06 4.72
N ASN A 112 11.88 18.30 4.07
CA ASN A 112 12.40 18.58 2.73
C ASN A 112 11.78 17.67 1.66
N ASN A 113 10.63 17.06 1.92
CA ASN A 113 10.01 16.04 1.05
C ASN A 113 10.93 14.80 0.88
N GLY A 114 11.75 14.49 1.89
CA GLY A 114 12.69 13.37 1.91
C GLY A 114 11.99 12.01 2.12
N TYR A 115 12.78 10.95 2.13
CA TYR A 115 12.27 9.59 2.02
C TYR A 115 11.92 8.90 3.35
N GLU A 116 12.11 9.50 4.53
CA GLU A 116 11.89 8.83 5.83
C GLU A 116 10.48 8.26 5.99
N PHE A 117 9.46 9.00 5.54
CA PHE A 117 8.07 8.54 5.63
C PHE A 117 7.80 7.37 4.69
N GLY A 118 8.28 7.44 3.45
CA GLY A 118 8.22 6.33 2.49
C GLY A 118 8.96 5.10 3.00
N LEU A 119 10.12 5.29 3.64
CA LEU A 119 10.89 4.20 4.25
C LEU A 119 10.13 3.53 5.40
N ALA A 120 9.46 4.28 6.25
CA ALA A 120 8.63 3.73 7.33
C ALA A 120 7.48 2.89 6.77
N LEU A 121 6.76 3.39 5.74
CA LEU A 121 5.68 2.65 5.08
C LEU A 121 6.19 1.41 4.34
N LEU A 122 7.37 1.48 3.73
CA LEU A 122 8.03 0.34 3.10
C LEU A 122 8.34 -0.75 4.14
N ALA A 123 8.92 -0.38 5.27
CA ALA A 123 9.25 -1.33 6.35
C ALA A 123 7.99 -2.01 6.92
N VAL A 124 6.91 -1.24 7.14
CA VAL A 124 5.60 -1.79 7.57
C VAL A 124 5.06 -2.76 6.51
N SER A 125 5.09 -2.36 5.23
CA SER A 125 4.61 -3.20 4.13
C SER A 125 5.39 -4.51 4.04
N ILE A 126 6.72 -4.48 4.12
CA ILE A 126 7.57 -5.68 4.14
C ILE A 126 7.23 -6.58 5.35
N SER A 127 7.03 -5.99 6.53
CA SER A 127 6.63 -6.75 7.72
C SER A 127 5.31 -7.48 7.51
N LEU A 128 4.32 -6.84 6.87
CA LEU A 128 3.02 -7.43 6.57
C LEU A 128 3.11 -8.54 5.49
N VAL A 129 4.05 -8.47 4.54
CA VAL A 129 4.32 -9.57 3.59
C VAL A 129 4.68 -10.85 4.34
N PHE A 130 5.53 -10.77 5.36
CA PHE A 130 5.97 -11.94 6.10
C PHE A 130 4.94 -12.40 7.16
N ARG A 131 4.31 -11.49 7.86
CA ARG A 131 3.39 -11.78 8.97
C ARG A 131 1.97 -12.11 8.52
N GLY A 132 1.49 -11.48 7.44
CA GLY A 132 0.09 -11.57 7.00
C GLY A 132 -0.85 -10.71 7.85
N ALA A 133 -2.14 -11.06 7.81
CA ALA A 133 -3.22 -10.20 8.32
C ALA A 133 -3.47 -10.24 9.83
N GLY A 134 -3.03 -11.30 10.52
CA GLY A 134 -3.34 -11.53 11.94
C GLY A 134 -4.73 -12.14 12.18
N SER A 135 -5.09 -12.29 13.46
CA SER A 135 -6.30 -13.02 13.86
C SER A 135 -7.61 -12.29 13.50
N LEU A 136 -7.65 -10.98 13.65
CA LEU A 136 -8.81 -10.14 13.31
C LEU A 136 -8.75 -9.66 11.87
N SER A 137 -9.04 -10.55 10.91
CA SER A 137 -8.89 -10.25 9.49
C SER A 137 -9.84 -11.07 8.62
N ALA A 138 -10.16 -10.54 7.44
CA ALA A 138 -10.91 -11.27 6.42
C ALA A 138 -10.14 -12.49 5.90
N ASP A 139 -8.81 -12.43 5.81
CA ASP A 139 -7.97 -13.59 5.45
C ASP A 139 -8.18 -14.75 6.42
N ARG A 140 -8.27 -14.49 7.72
CA ARG A 140 -8.51 -15.52 8.73
C ARG A 140 -9.88 -16.18 8.58
N LEU A 141 -10.92 -15.37 8.31
CA LEU A 141 -12.27 -15.90 8.05
C LEU A 141 -12.31 -16.76 6.79
N LEU A 142 -11.61 -16.32 5.75
CA LEU A 142 -11.51 -17.07 4.50
C LEU A 142 -10.79 -18.41 4.70
N GLN A 143 -9.69 -18.42 5.44
CA GLN A 143 -8.99 -19.68 5.79
C GLN A 143 -9.88 -20.66 6.56
N ALA A 144 -10.63 -20.17 7.55
CA ALA A 144 -11.52 -21.03 8.33
C ALA A 144 -12.60 -21.70 7.44
N LYS A 145 -13.17 -20.96 6.47
CA LYS A 145 -14.14 -21.50 5.50
C LYS A 145 -13.54 -22.48 4.50
N LEU A 146 -12.26 -22.37 4.18
CA LEU A 146 -11.59 -23.29 3.24
C LEU A 146 -11.14 -24.58 3.90
N ALA A 147 -11.02 -24.57 5.24
CA ALA A 147 -10.64 -25.72 6.06
C ALA A 147 -11.84 -26.61 6.44
N SER A 148 -13.07 -26.07 6.40
CA SER A 148 -14.34 -26.82 6.57
C SER A 148 -14.75 -27.50 5.26
#